data_277e7f92f7ce8f75095616ad1f686428
#
_entry.id   277e7f92f7ce8f75095616ad1f686428
#
_cell.length_a   1.000
_cell.length_b   1.000
_cell.length_c   1.000
_cell.angle_alpha   90.00
_cell.angle_beta   90.00
_cell.angle_gamma   90.00
#
_symmetry.space_group_name_H-M   'P 1'
#
loop_
_entity.id
_entity.type
_entity.pdbx_description
1 polymer ?
#
loop_
_entity_poly.entity_id
_entity_poly.type
_entity_poly.pdbx_seq_one_letter_code
_entity_poly.pdbx_strand_id
1 'polypeptide(L)'
;IGGLKTIEEEHSKALSKGFERVSPFFIPMAISNMAAAEIAIRHHLKGMCICPVTACAGGSNAIGDAFHRIRDGYETAMVCGGTEAVITPLGIGGFASMKALSIKSVRDL
;
A
#
# COMPACT_ATOMS: atom_id res chain seq x y z
N ILE A 1 -1.57 1.20 3.59
CA ILE A 1 -0.22 1.41 4.15
C ILE A 1 0.78 0.98 3.08
N GLY A 2 1.74 1.83 2.73
CA GLY A 2 2.80 1.48 1.77
C GLY A 2 3.98 0.82 2.48
N GLY A 3 4.65 -0.14 1.82
CA GLY A 3 5.95 -0.70 2.16
C GLY A 3 6.26 -1.01 3.63
N LEU A 4 5.27 -1.41 4.45
CA LEU A 4 5.45 -1.57 5.90
C LEU A 4 6.58 -2.53 6.25
N LYS A 5 6.72 -3.65 5.52
CA LYS A 5 7.82 -4.59 5.70
C LYS A 5 9.18 -3.93 5.46
N THR A 6 9.28 -3.14 4.40
CA THR A 6 10.51 -2.38 4.09
C THR A 6 10.86 -1.40 5.20
N ILE A 7 9.85 -0.71 5.75
CA ILE A 7 10.05 0.23 6.87
C ILE A 7 10.58 -0.51 8.11
N GLU A 8 9.97 -1.65 8.48
CA GLU A 8 10.42 -2.46 9.62
C GLU A 8 11.87 -2.93 9.45
N GLU A 9 12.18 -3.52 8.30
CA GLU A 9 13.50 -4.10 8.02
C GLU A 9 14.59 -3.03 7.96
N GLU A 10 14.36 -1.94 7.21
CA GLU A 10 15.35 -0.87 7.06
C GLU A 10 15.54 -0.08 8.36
N HIS A 11 14.47 0.13 9.14
CA HIS A 11 14.58 0.75 10.45
C HIS A 11 15.39 -0.12 11.42
N SER A 12 15.10 -1.41 11.51
CA SER A 12 15.85 -2.35 12.36
C SER A 12 17.32 -2.42 11.97
N LYS A 13 17.61 -2.44 10.68
CA LYS A 13 18.97 -2.39 10.14
C LYS A 13 19.67 -1.07 10.50
N ALA A 14 18.98 0.06 10.37
CA ALA A 14 19.53 1.37 10.68
C ALA A 14 19.89 1.51 12.18
N LEU A 15 19.05 1.01 13.07
CA LEU A 15 19.34 1.00 14.51
C LEU A 15 20.60 0.17 14.86
N SER A 16 20.83 -0.92 14.15
CA SER A 16 21.96 -1.82 14.44
C SER A 16 23.26 -1.44 13.72
N LYS A 17 23.19 -0.80 12.54
CA LYS A 17 24.33 -0.58 11.64
C LYS A 17 24.59 0.88 11.27
N GLY A 18 23.70 1.80 11.68
CA GLY A 18 23.72 3.22 11.34
C GLY A 18 22.75 3.58 10.22
N PHE A 19 22.21 4.79 10.30
CA PHE A 19 21.20 5.29 9.34
C PHE A 19 21.78 5.52 7.93
N GLU A 20 23.09 5.68 7.82
CA GLU A 20 23.79 5.76 6.53
C GLU A 20 23.79 4.43 5.76
N ARG A 21 23.34 3.34 6.39
CA ARG A 21 23.22 2.01 5.78
C ARG A 21 21.80 1.72 5.27
N VAL A 22 20.87 2.67 5.38
CA VAL A 22 19.54 2.54 4.79
C VAL A 22 19.66 2.38 3.27
N SER A 23 18.83 1.52 2.70
CA SER A 23 18.83 1.26 1.26
C SER A 23 18.53 2.53 0.45
N PRO A 24 19.24 2.82 -0.64
CA PRO A 24 18.87 3.92 -1.54
C PRO A 24 17.50 3.72 -2.20
N PHE A 25 16.99 2.51 -2.19
CA PHE A 25 15.64 2.17 -2.68
C PHE A 25 14.57 2.24 -1.60
N PHE A 26 14.92 2.64 -0.36
CA PHE A 26 13.97 2.69 0.76
C PHE A 26 12.72 3.51 0.43
N ILE A 27 12.90 4.72 -0.05
CA ILE A 27 11.76 5.60 -0.37
C ILE A 27 10.87 5.02 -1.48
N PRO A 28 11.40 4.64 -2.66
CA PRO A 28 10.58 4.00 -3.69
C PRO A 28 9.86 2.72 -3.22
N MET A 29 10.46 1.95 -2.32
CA MET A 29 9.84 0.73 -1.79
C MET A 29 8.84 0.97 -0.68
N ALA A 30 8.83 2.16 -0.06
CA ALA A 30 7.98 2.50 1.07
C ALA A 30 6.76 3.35 0.71
N ILE A 31 6.81 4.17 -0.34
CA ILE A 31 5.70 5.07 -0.70
C ILE A 31 4.49 4.31 -1.23
N SER A 32 3.30 4.77 -0.83
CA SER A 32 2.04 4.06 -1.04
C SER A 32 1.57 4.00 -2.51
N ASN A 33 2.03 4.90 -3.37
CA ASN A 33 1.62 4.94 -4.78
C ASN A 33 2.45 4.03 -5.71
N MET A 34 3.43 3.30 -5.20
CA MET A 34 4.29 2.47 -6.06
C MET A 34 3.57 1.29 -6.69
N ALA A 35 2.54 0.72 -6.05
CA ALA A 35 1.74 -0.32 -6.69
C ALA A 35 1.09 0.19 -8.00
N ALA A 36 0.50 1.38 -7.96
CA ALA A 36 -0.06 2.03 -9.16
C ALA A 36 1.04 2.40 -10.17
N ALA A 37 2.17 2.92 -9.71
CA ALA A 37 3.30 3.31 -10.55
C ALA A 37 3.91 2.10 -11.28
N GLU A 38 4.10 0.97 -10.61
CA GLU A 38 4.61 -0.27 -11.23
C GLU A 38 3.68 -0.80 -12.31
N ILE A 39 2.36 -0.75 -12.09
CA ILE A 39 1.37 -1.12 -13.11
C ILE A 39 1.48 -0.17 -14.30
N ALA A 40 1.54 1.15 -14.05
CA ALA A 40 1.65 2.15 -15.10
C ALA A 40 2.93 1.97 -15.94
N ILE A 41 4.07 1.74 -15.29
CA ILE A 41 5.35 1.51 -15.99
C ILE A 41 5.29 0.23 -16.82
N ARG A 42 4.84 -0.88 -16.22
CA ARG A 42 4.81 -2.20 -16.89
C ARG A 42 3.88 -2.22 -18.10
N HIS A 43 2.79 -1.49 -18.06
CA HIS A 43 1.78 -1.45 -19.12
C HIS A 43 1.84 -0.19 -19.98
N HIS A 44 2.87 0.65 -19.80
CA HIS A 44 3.06 1.89 -20.53
C HIS A 44 1.86 2.86 -20.47
N LEU A 45 1.16 2.87 -19.32
CA LEU A 45 0.04 3.77 -19.09
C LEU A 45 0.57 5.18 -18.82
N LYS A 46 0.03 6.17 -19.53
CA LYS A 46 0.55 7.55 -19.49
C LYS A 46 -0.44 8.58 -18.95
N GLY A 47 -1.63 8.13 -18.59
CA GLY A 47 -2.65 8.95 -17.96
C GLY A 47 -2.36 9.18 -16.46
N MET A 48 -3.38 9.58 -15.74
CA MET A 48 -3.28 9.85 -14.32
C MET A 48 -2.89 8.59 -13.52
N CYS A 49 -1.88 8.75 -12.64
CA CYS A 49 -1.43 7.69 -11.73
C CYS A 49 -1.45 8.22 -10.30
N ILE A 50 -2.43 7.80 -9.51
CA ILE A 50 -2.63 8.23 -8.12
C ILE A 50 -2.88 7.05 -7.19
N CYS A 51 -2.76 7.30 -5.90
CA CYS A 51 -3.11 6.37 -4.84
C CYS A 51 -4.00 7.07 -3.81
N PRO A 52 -5.33 6.98 -3.89
CA PRO A 52 -6.22 7.46 -2.84
C PRO A 52 -5.95 6.70 -1.54
N VAL A 53 -5.84 7.43 -0.44
CA VAL A 53 -5.62 6.83 0.90
C VAL A 53 -6.79 7.17 1.80
N THR A 54 -7.72 6.24 1.95
CA THR A 54 -8.96 6.37 2.72
C THR A 54 -9.21 5.12 3.57
N ALA A 55 -8.13 4.61 4.18
CA ALA A 55 -8.13 3.38 4.98
C ALA A 55 -8.80 2.21 4.21
N CYS A 56 -9.71 1.47 4.85
CA CYS A 56 -10.39 0.32 4.25
C CYS A 56 -11.24 0.65 3.00
N ALA A 57 -11.59 1.91 2.78
CA ALA A 57 -12.37 2.38 1.64
C ALA A 57 -11.51 2.72 0.40
N GLY A 58 -10.17 2.63 0.49
CA GLY A 58 -9.26 3.05 -0.57
C GLY A 58 -9.55 2.43 -1.93
N GLY A 59 -9.81 1.11 -1.97
CA GLY A 59 -10.17 0.43 -3.21
C GLY A 59 -11.49 0.91 -3.81
N SER A 60 -12.52 1.10 -3.00
CA SER A 60 -13.81 1.64 -3.45
C SER A 60 -13.70 3.07 -3.95
N ASN A 61 -12.91 3.91 -3.27
CA ASN A 61 -12.66 5.29 -3.69
C ASN A 61 -11.91 5.32 -5.04
N ALA A 62 -10.89 4.47 -5.20
CA ALA A 62 -10.17 4.38 -6.48
C ALA A 62 -11.09 4.02 -7.65
N ILE A 63 -12.07 3.12 -7.43
CA ILE A 63 -13.07 2.75 -8.44
C ILE A 63 -14.00 3.94 -8.74
N GLY A 64 -14.47 4.64 -7.69
CA GLY A 64 -15.31 5.82 -7.84
C GLY A 64 -14.61 6.96 -8.61
N ASP A 65 -13.36 7.24 -8.27
CA ASP A 65 -12.55 8.25 -8.96
C ASP A 65 -12.35 7.89 -10.44
N ALA A 66 -12.04 6.64 -10.74
CA ALA A 66 -11.91 6.14 -12.12
C ALA A 66 -13.22 6.29 -12.89
N PHE A 67 -14.35 5.92 -12.29
CA PHE A 67 -15.67 6.08 -12.88
C PHE A 67 -15.95 7.54 -13.25
N HIS A 68 -15.75 8.47 -12.33
CA HIS A 68 -15.99 9.89 -12.56
C HIS A 68 -15.09 10.44 -13.67
N ARG A 69 -13.81 10.08 -13.68
CA ARG A 69 -12.89 10.56 -14.72
C ARG A 69 -13.22 10.07 -16.12
N ILE A 70 -13.64 8.81 -16.24
CA ILE A 70 -14.08 8.27 -17.54
C ILE A 70 -15.39 8.92 -17.96
N ARG A 71 -16.37 9.00 -17.06
CA ARG A 71 -17.67 9.63 -17.33
C ARG A 71 -17.54 11.07 -17.77
N ASP A 72 -16.67 11.83 -17.13
CA ASP A 72 -16.49 13.26 -17.36
C ASP A 72 -15.50 13.55 -18.52
N GLY A 73 -15.01 12.50 -19.20
CA GLY A 73 -14.21 12.60 -20.43
C GLY A 73 -12.73 12.94 -20.22
N TYR A 74 -12.22 12.86 -18.99
CA TYR A 74 -10.80 13.10 -18.71
C TYR A 74 -9.92 11.91 -19.13
N GLU A 75 -10.45 10.69 -19.04
CA GLU A 75 -9.75 9.46 -19.38
C GLU A 75 -10.64 8.54 -20.22
N THR A 76 -10.05 7.73 -21.10
CA THR A 76 -10.78 6.74 -21.89
C THR A 76 -10.85 5.37 -21.21
N ALA A 77 -9.88 5.04 -20.40
CA ALA A 77 -9.80 3.81 -19.62
C ALA A 77 -8.92 4.01 -18.41
N MET A 78 -9.22 3.33 -17.29
CA MET A 78 -8.42 3.36 -16.09
C MET A 78 -8.32 1.97 -15.47
N VAL A 79 -7.14 1.60 -14.98
CA VAL A 79 -6.94 0.47 -14.06
C VAL A 79 -7.13 1.01 -12.65
N CYS A 80 -8.03 0.42 -11.88
CA CYS A 80 -8.33 0.86 -10.52
C CYS A 80 -8.57 -0.32 -9.59
N GLY A 81 -8.37 -0.11 -8.30
CA GLY A 81 -8.54 -1.13 -7.27
C GLY A 81 -7.82 -0.78 -5.99
N GLY A 82 -7.67 -1.76 -5.10
CA GLY A 82 -6.94 -1.62 -3.85
C GLY A 82 -6.14 -2.86 -3.52
N THR A 83 -5.05 -2.67 -2.81
CA THR A 83 -4.20 -3.76 -2.33
C THR A 83 -3.59 -3.38 -0.98
N GLU A 84 -3.27 -4.37 -0.18
CA GLU A 84 -2.60 -4.18 1.11
C GLU A 84 -1.66 -5.36 1.39
N ALA A 85 -0.45 -5.09 1.86
CA ALA A 85 0.56 -6.10 2.15
C ALA A 85 1.18 -5.87 3.54
N VAL A 86 0.35 -5.95 4.60
CA VAL A 86 0.72 -5.63 5.99
C VAL A 86 0.84 -6.85 6.90
N ILE A 87 1.03 -8.05 6.35
CA ILE A 87 1.27 -9.26 7.15
C ILE A 87 2.73 -9.24 7.62
N THR A 88 2.99 -8.38 8.58
CA THR A 88 4.29 -8.17 9.22
C THR A 88 4.12 -8.14 10.74
N PRO A 89 5.18 -8.31 11.55
CA PRO A 89 5.09 -8.20 13.00
C PRO A 89 4.44 -6.90 13.47
N LEU A 90 4.84 -5.76 12.92
CA LEU A 90 4.27 -4.45 13.27
C LEU A 90 2.83 -4.32 12.80
N GLY A 91 2.53 -4.76 11.57
CA GLY A 91 1.18 -4.73 11.02
C GLY A 91 0.21 -5.57 11.85
N ILE A 92 0.55 -6.83 12.10
CA ILE A 92 -0.26 -7.73 12.94
C ILE A 92 -0.34 -7.19 14.38
N GLY A 93 0.77 -6.73 14.96
CA GLY A 93 0.80 -6.14 16.31
C GLY A 93 -0.11 -4.91 16.42
N GLY A 94 -0.10 -4.02 15.42
CA GLY A 94 -0.97 -2.84 15.37
C GLY A 94 -2.45 -3.21 15.34
N PHE A 95 -2.86 -4.10 14.44
CA PHE A 95 -4.24 -4.58 14.36
C PHE A 95 -4.67 -5.36 15.60
N ALA A 96 -3.78 -6.14 16.20
CA ALA A 96 -4.04 -6.85 17.45
C ALA A 96 -4.26 -5.88 18.62
N SER A 97 -3.42 -4.84 18.75
CA SER A 97 -3.52 -3.83 19.82
C SER A 97 -4.86 -3.09 19.79
N MET A 98 -5.37 -2.79 18.59
CA MET A 98 -6.68 -2.15 18.45
C MET A 98 -7.86 -3.14 18.51
N LYS A 99 -7.60 -4.41 18.84
CA LYS A 99 -8.58 -5.48 18.96
C LYS A 99 -9.37 -5.75 17.67
N ALA A 100 -8.76 -5.52 16.52
CA ALA A 100 -9.38 -5.71 15.20
C ALA A 100 -9.20 -7.14 14.67
N LEU A 101 -8.34 -7.96 15.28
CA LEU A 101 -8.13 -9.34 14.88
C LEU A 101 -8.94 -10.31 15.74
N SER A 102 -9.34 -11.44 15.14
CA SER A 102 -9.92 -12.56 15.90
C SER A 102 -8.85 -13.18 16.80
N ILE A 103 -9.19 -13.39 18.06
CA ILE A 103 -8.35 -14.09 19.04
C ILE A 103 -8.74 -15.57 19.18
N LYS A 104 -9.80 -16.02 18.48
CA LYS A 104 -10.21 -17.42 18.51
C LYS A 104 -9.25 -18.27 17.67
N SER A 105 -8.74 -19.32 18.26
CA SER A 105 -8.01 -20.37 17.55
C SER A 105 -8.98 -21.18 16.68
N VAL A 106 -8.49 -21.74 15.55
CA VAL A 106 -9.25 -22.70 14.74
C VAL A 106 -9.65 -23.93 15.57
N ARG A 107 -8.98 -24.19 16.72
CA ARG A 107 -9.31 -25.26 17.66
C ARG A 107 -10.50 -24.92 18.56
N ASP A 108 -10.95 -23.69 18.57
CA ASP A 108 -12.07 -23.20 19.38
C ASP A 108 -13.37 -23.08 18.55
N LEU A 109 -13.32 -23.51 17.26
CA LEU A 109 -14.45 -23.64 16.34
C LEU A 109 -14.90 -25.08 16.27
#